data_e5f0179e696b6bcd2022196c1007eadc
#
_entry.id   e5f0179e696b6bcd2022196c1007eadc
#
_cell.length_a   1.000
_cell.length_b   1.000
_cell.length_c   1.000
_cell.angle_alpha   90.00
_cell.angle_beta   90.00
_cell.angle_gamma   90.00
#
_symmetry.space_group_name_H-M   'P 1'
#
loop_
_entity.id
_entity.type
_entity.pdbx_description
1 polymer ?
#
loop_
_entity_poly.entity_id
_entity_poly.type
_entity_poly.pdbx_seq_one_letter_code
_entity_poly.pdbx_strand_id
1 'polypeptide(L)'
;WREGNRTSIGDMNQPPFSHKVYSLFTSHFSFKKAAFTLAEVLITLGIIGVVAAMTMPSLIQNYQEKATVTKLKKCYSLVSQAYVSILNDEGGSDTLQAGDDLEMMEKFGKYLKYQKTCGRNKGCFPNVTYKSVTGNDYSKWEDDTTDRSRAILTDGTLIMFNFNALKNNSDNFYAQIYVDINGFKGPNQLGRDFFYFYISPEKIVPGGAKVLETIFPDQKFDENCIQQNGYACAAWVI
;
A
#
# COMPACT_ATOMS: atom_id res chain seq x y z
N TRP A 1 43.20 44.33 -42.14
CA TRP A 1 42.96 45.49 -43.01
C TRP A 1 41.85 46.35 -42.47
N ARG A 2 42.25 47.53 -42.10
CA ARG A 2 41.80 48.93 -42.07
C ARG A 2 40.76 49.21 -40.98
N GLU A 3 41.18 49.92 -39.93
CA GLU A 3 41.54 51.36 -39.79
C GLU A 3 40.41 52.32 -40.19
N GLY A 4 40.08 53.16 -39.22
CA GLY A 4 39.72 54.52 -39.31
C GLY A 4 38.26 54.80 -39.00
N ASN A 5 37.84 55.68 -38.18
CA ASN A 5 38.32 57.06 -38.01
C ASN A 5 37.66 57.69 -36.76
N ARG A 6 38.42 58.51 -36.08
CA ARG A 6 37.97 59.48 -35.06
C ARG A 6 37.12 60.56 -35.71
N THR A 7 36.11 61.07 -35.05
CA THR A 7 35.78 62.46 -35.00
C THR A 7 35.25 62.90 -33.67
N SER A 8 35.94 63.84 -33.11
CA SER A 8 35.73 64.65 -31.94
C SER A 8 34.64 65.68 -32.21
N ILE A 9 34.11 66.32 -31.17
CA ILE A 9 33.57 67.68 -31.00
C ILE A 9 32.12 67.68 -30.49
N GLY A 10 31.95 68.34 -29.36
CA GLY A 10 30.73 68.95 -28.96
C GLY A 10 30.50 69.16 -27.47
N ASP A 11 31.31 70.06 -26.87
CA ASP A 11 30.95 70.71 -25.60
C ASP A 11 29.62 71.42 -25.73
N MET A 12 28.69 71.11 -24.85
CA MET A 12 27.64 72.15 -24.53
C MET A 12 27.07 71.88 -23.14
N ASN A 13 27.45 72.82 -22.26
CA ASN A 13 26.68 73.34 -21.12
C ASN A 13 25.62 72.45 -20.46
N GLN A 14 25.97 71.90 -19.37
CA GLN A 14 24.99 71.51 -18.38
C GLN A 14 24.75 72.61 -17.35
N PRO A 15 23.46 72.92 -17.07
CA PRO A 15 23.12 73.78 -15.94
C PRO A 15 23.34 73.08 -14.59
N PRO A 16 23.60 73.82 -13.52
CA PRO A 16 23.87 73.17 -12.22
C PRO A 16 22.61 72.56 -11.64
N PHE A 17 22.55 71.26 -11.61
CA PHE A 17 21.49 70.59 -10.88
C PHE A 17 21.74 70.75 -9.38
N SER A 18 20.89 71.54 -8.76
CA SER A 18 20.71 71.69 -7.32
C SER A 18 20.47 70.27 -6.71
N HIS A 19 21.45 69.81 -5.96
CA HIS A 19 21.27 68.62 -5.09
C HIS A 19 20.30 68.97 -3.96
N LYS A 20 18.99 68.72 -4.20
CA LYS A 20 18.05 68.54 -3.10
C LYS A 20 18.37 67.19 -2.48
N VAL A 21 19.09 67.22 -1.42
CA VAL A 21 19.29 66.06 -0.51
C VAL A 21 17.92 65.74 0.08
N TYR A 22 17.26 64.71 -0.53
CA TYR A 22 16.13 64.08 0.15
C TYR A 22 16.69 63.31 1.32
N SER A 23 16.62 63.89 2.49
CA SER A 23 16.77 63.16 3.75
C SER A 23 15.63 62.15 3.80
N LEU A 24 15.92 60.94 3.31
CA LEU A 24 15.05 59.78 3.55
C LEU A 24 15.09 59.55 5.06
N PHE A 25 13.94 59.75 5.67
CA PHE A 25 13.66 59.31 7.02
C PHE A 25 13.94 57.82 7.09
N THR A 26 15.15 57.48 7.50
CA THR A 26 15.43 56.12 8.01
C THR A 26 14.76 56.02 9.36
N SER A 27 13.46 55.67 9.34
CA SER A 27 12.83 55.18 10.52
C SER A 27 13.59 53.89 10.93
N HIS A 28 14.47 54.04 11.91
CA HIS A 28 15.05 52.89 12.56
C HIS A 28 13.90 52.13 13.24
N PHE A 29 13.33 51.17 12.53
CA PHE A 29 12.55 50.12 13.20
C PHE A 29 13.52 49.36 14.12
N SER A 30 13.61 49.83 15.32
CA SER A 30 14.26 49.11 16.40
C SER A 30 13.40 47.86 16.69
N PHE A 31 13.68 46.77 16.02
CA PHE A 31 13.21 45.47 16.44
C PHE A 31 13.83 45.21 17.84
N LYS A 32 13.05 45.48 18.87
CA LYS A 32 13.39 44.95 20.19
C LYS A 32 13.57 43.45 20.01
N LYS A 33 14.81 42.98 20.07
CA LYS A 33 15.09 41.53 20.08
C LYS A 33 14.43 40.97 21.34
N ALA A 34 13.21 40.47 21.21
CA ALA A 34 12.57 39.71 22.25
C ALA A 34 13.42 38.46 22.46
N ALA A 35 14.24 38.45 23.45
CA ALA A 35 14.96 37.27 23.87
C ALA A 35 14.00 36.42 24.71
N PHE A 36 13.67 35.23 24.24
CA PHE A 36 12.90 34.28 25.02
C PHE A 36 13.65 33.85 26.26
N THR A 37 12.94 33.78 27.38
CA THR A 37 13.52 33.22 28.59
C THR A 37 13.66 31.70 28.49
N LEU A 38 14.67 31.15 29.16
CA LEU A 38 14.83 29.68 29.21
C LEU A 38 13.57 29.00 29.76
N ALA A 39 12.88 29.63 30.70
CA ALA A 39 11.65 29.11 31.31
C ALA A 39 10.50 29.04 30.27
N GLU A 40 10.30 30.06 29.45
CA GLU A 40 9.26 30.05 28.38
C GLU A 40 9.49 28.94 27.38
N VAL A 41 10.75 28.74 26.96
CA VAL A 41 11.10 27.66 26.03
C VAL A 41 10.86 26.29 26.66
N LEU A 42 11.24 26.10 27.93
CA LEU A 42 11.03 24.81 28.61
C LEU A 42 9.55 24.50 28.81
N ILE A 43 8.73 25.49 29.17
CA ILE A 43 7.28 25.31 29.35
C ILE A 43 6.61 24.98 28.00
N THR A 44 6.94 25.71 26.95
CA THR A 44 6.35 25.48 25.62
C THR A 44 6.73 24.11 25.06
N LEU A 45 8.00 23.71 25.19
CA LEU A 45 8.44 22.36 24.77
C LEU A 45 7.78 21.26 25.61
N GLY A 46 7.60 21.50 26.92
CA GLY A 46 6.87 20.57 27.79
C GLY A 46 5.44 20.37 27.37
N ILE A 47 4.70 21.44 27.09
CA ILE A 47 3.31 21.36 26.62
C ILE A 47 3.22 20.65 25.26
N ILE A 48 4.08 21.04 24.30
CA ILE A 48 4.11 20.40 22.97
C ILE A 48 4.45 18.90 23.11
N GLY A 49 5.40 18.55 23.97
CA GLY A 49 5.78 17.16 24.21
C GLY A 49 4.62 16.31 24.74
N VAL A 50 3.87 16.81 25.71
CA VAL A 50 2.70 16.09 26.27
C VAL A 50 1.59 15.94 25.23
N VAL A 51 1.25 17.02 24.51
CA VAL A 51 0.22 16.98 23.46
C VAL A 51 0.61 16.01 22.34
N ALA A 52 1.87 16.07 21.88
CA ALA A 52 2.37 15.16 20.85
C ALA A 52 2.32 13.70 21.32
N ALA A 53 2.72 13.41 22.55
CA ALA A 53 2.70 12.05 23.11
C ALA A 53 1.28 11.45 23.12
N MET A 54 0.25 12.26 23.34
CA MET A 54 -1.14 11.80 23.36
C MET A 54 -1.75 11.68 21.96
N THR A 55 -1.35 12.52 21.01
CA THR A 55 -1.98 12.61 19.68
C THR A 55 -1.31 11.74 18.62
N MET A 56 0.02 11.56 18.67
CA MET A 56 0.76 10.82 17.67
C MET A 56 0.33 9.34 17.52
N PRO A 57 0.10 8.55 18.59
CA PRO A 57 -0.28 7.16 18.45
C PRO A 57 -1.58 6.99 17.65
N SER A 58 -2.60 7.79 17.97
CA SER A 58 -3.89 7.75 17.27
C SER A 58 -3.78 8.16 15.80
N LEU A 59 -2.98 9.19 15.51
CA LEU A 59 -2.76 9.65 14.13
C LEU A 59 -2.04 8.59 13.28
N ILE A 60 -1.02 7.94 13.85
CA ILE A 60 -0.27 6.88 13.18
C ILE A 60 -1.17 5.68 12.90
N GLN A 61 -1.99 5.27 13.85
CA GLN A 61 -2.92 4.16 13.69
C GLN A 61 -3.93 4.44 12.55
N ASN A 62 -4.58 5.60 12.56
CA ASN A 62 -5.51 6.00 11.52
C ASN A 62 -4.87 6.04 10.12
N TYR A 63 -3.61 6.50 10.06
CA TYR A 63 -2.87 6.51 8.80
C TYR A 63 -2.56 5.08 8.31
N GLN A 64 -2.14 4.20 9.21
CA GLN A 64 -1.85 2.80 8.87
C GLN A 64 -3.10 2.06 8.39
N GLU A 65 -4.24 2.26 9.02
CA GLU A 65 -5.52 1.67 8.60
C GLU A 65 -5.90 2.13 7.19
N LYS A 66 -5.85 3.43 6.90
CA LYS A 66 -6.12 3.97 5.56
C LYS A 66 -5.14 3.45 4.51
N ALA A 67 -3.86 3.33 4.85
CA ALA A 67 -2.84 2.79 3.97
C ALA A 67 -3.10 1.30 3.66
N THR A 68 -3.51 0.52 4.66
CA THR A 68 -3.89 -0.89 4.53
C THR A 68 -5.08 -1.04 3.57
N VAL A 69 -6.16 -0.28 3.78
CA VAL A 69 -7.34 -0.28 2.92
C VAL A 69 -6.97 0.04 1.46
N THR A 70 -6.16 1.08 1.26
CA THR A 70 -5.72 1.49 -0.08
C THR A 70 -4.89 0.42 -0.77
N LYS A 71 -3.97 -0.21 -0.04
CA LYS A 71 -3.14 -1.30 -0.58
C LYS A 71 -3.99 -2.53 -0.93
N LEU A 72 -4.94 -2.90 -0.07
CA LEU A 72 -5.82 -4.03 -0.34
C LEU A 72 -6.68 -3.80 -1.58
N LYS A 73 -7.30 -2.62 -1.70
CA LYS A 73 -8.07 -2.23 -2.90
C LYS A 73 -7.23 -2.29 -4.17
N LYS A 74 -6.00 -1.77 -4.11
CA LYS A 74 -5.05 -1.85 -5.23
C LYS A 74 -4.73 -3.31 -5.58
N CYS A 75 -4.38 -4.12 -4.59
CA CYS A 75 -4.07 -5.54 -4.79
C CYS A 75 -5.25 -6.29 -5.40
N TYR A 76 -6.44 -6.13 -4.86
CA TYR A 76 -7.67 -6.71 -5.39
C TYR A 76 -7.92 -6.30 -6.85
N SER A 77 -7.77 -5.02 -7.17
CA SER A 77 -7.94 -4.52 -8.53
C SER A 77 -6.93 -5.14 -9.50
N LEU A 78 -5.66 -5.25 -9.10
CA LEU A 78 -4.61 -5.85 -9.92
C LEU A 78 -4.88 -7.35 -10.17
N VAL A 79 -5.22 -8.09 -9.13
CA VAL A 79 -5.52 -9.53 -9.22
C VAL A 79 -6.77 -9.76 -10.07
N SER A 80 -7.81 -8.94 -9.89
CA SER A 80 -9.04 -9.02 -10.67
C SER A 80 -8.80 -8.72 -12.15
N GLN A 81 -8.04 -7.70 -12.49
CA GLN A 81 -7.70 -7.37 -13.87
C GLN A 81 -6.85 -8.46 -14.52
N ALA A 82 -5.87 -8.99 -13.78
CA ALA A 82 -5.06 -10.12 -14.24
C ALA A 82 -5.95 -11.33 -14.57
N TYR A 83 -6.91 -11.64 -13.71
CA TYR A 83 -7.82 -12.76 -13.94
C TYR A 83 -8.73 -12.56 -15.16
N VAL A 84 -9.30 -11.37 -15.33
CA VAL A 84 -10.07 -11.06 -16.55
C VAL A 84 -9.23 -11.22 -17.81
N SER A 85 -7.96 -10.80 -17.76
CA SER A 85 -7.04 -10.98 -18.90
C SER A 85 -6.74 -12.46 -19.17
N ILE A 86 -6.55 -13.26 -18.11
CA ILE A 86 -6.39 -14.72 -18.24
C ILE A 86 -7.63 -15.35 -18.89
N LEU A 87 -8.84 -15.00 -18.43
CA LEU A 87 -10.08 -15.51 -19.04
C LEU A 87 -10.18 -15.15 -20.51
N ASN A 88 -9.81 -13.94 -20.89
CA ASN A 88 -9.81 -13.52 -22.30
C ASN A 88 -8.82 -14.31 -23.16
N ASP A 89 -7.61 -14.57 -22.64
CA ASP A 89 -6.60 -15.36 -23.35
C ASP A 89 -7.00 -16.84 -23.52
N GLU A 90 -7.67 -17.39 -22.52
CA GLU A 90 -8.10 -18.79 -22.49
C GLU A 90 -9.43 -19.03 -23.25
N GLY A 91 -10.10 -17.95 -23.68
CA GLY A 91 -11.38 -18.03 -24.38
C GLY A 91 -12.61 -18.12 -23.47
N GLY A 92 -12.46 -17.88 -22.18
CA GLY A 92 -13.53 -17.86 -21.20
C GLY A 92 -13.31 -18.80 -20.01
N SER A 93 -14.28 -18.82 -19.10
CA SER A 93 -14.21 -19.66 -17.89
C SER A 93 -14.27 -21.14 -18.18
N ASP A 94 -15.02 -21.52 -19.19
CA ASP A 94 -15.25 -22.95 -19.56
C ASP A 94 -14.00 -23.60 -20.15
N THR A 95 -13.12 -22.80 -20.71
CA THR A 95 -11.87 -23.23 -21.32
C THR A 95 -10.65 -23.05 -20.43
N LEU A 96 -10.81 -22.32 -19.31
CA LEU A 96 -9.73 -22.12 -18.36
C LEU A 96 -9.31 -23.46 -17.75
N GLN A 97 -8.08 -23.87 -18.06
CA GLN A 97 -7.46 -25.04 -17.47
C GLN A 97 -6.28 -24.62 -16.61
N ALA A 98 -6.23 -25.12 -15.40
CA ALA A 98 -5.06 -25.10 -14.56
C ALA A 98 -5.00 -26.40 -13.78
N GLY A 99 -3.94 -27.17 -13.98
CA GLY A 99 -3.76 -28.46 -13.34
C GLY A 99 -3.45 -28.35 -11.87
N ASP A 100 -2.74 -27.26 -11.48
CA ASP A 100 -2.32 -27.04 -10.11
C ASP A 100 -2.06 -25.53 -9.80
N ASP A 101 -1.59 -25.28 -8.57
CA ASP A 101 -1.27 -23.95 -8.08
C ASP A 101 -0.09 -23.29 -8.80
N LEU A 102 0.87 -24.07 -9.29
CA LEU A 102 2.02 -23.56 -10.06
C LEU A 102 1.57 -23.03 -11.42
N GLU A 103 0.76 -23.78 -12.12
CA GLU A 103 0.22 -23.36 -13.42
C GLU A 103 -0.65 -22.10 -13.27
N MET A 104 -1.48 -22.05 -12.21
CA MET A 104 -2.27 -20.86 -11.92
C MET A 104 -1.36 -19.66 -11.63
N MET A 105 -0.30 -19.83 -10.82
CA MET A 105 0.68 -18.77 -10.55
C MET A 105 1.35 -18.29 -11.83
N GLU A 106 1.71 -19.19 -12.77
CA GLU A 106 2.31 -18.82 -14.06
C GLU A 106 1.34 -18.03 -14.95
N LYS A 107 0.06 -18.42 -15.00
CA LYS A 107 -0.99 -17.67 -15.73
C LYS A 107 -1.11 -16.24 -15.17
N PHE A 108 -1.18 -16.09 -13.86
CA PHE A 108 -1.19 -14.78 -13.25
C PHE A 108 0.12 -13.98 -13.46
N GLY A 109 1.26 -14.67 -13.55
CA GLY A 109 2.57 -14.05 -13.79
C GLY A 109 2.71 -13.34 -15.13
N LYS A 110 1.87 -13.67 -16.12
CA LYS A 110 1.80 -12.95 -17.39
C LYS A 110 1.33 -11.50 -17.20
N TYR A 111 0.50 -11.24 -16.21
CA TYR A 111 -0.15 -9.95 -15.97
C TYR A 111 0.29 -9.28 -14.65
N LEU A 112 0.59 -10.08 -13.62
CA LEU A 112 1.18 -9.59 -12.37
C LEU A 112 2.70 -9.60 -12.49
N LYS A 113 3.31 -8.45 -12.21
CA LYS A 113 4.79 -8.35 -12.21
C LYS A 113 5.34 -8.93 -10.92
N TYR A 114 5.92 -10.11 -10.99
CA TYR A 114 6.63 -10.71 -9.86
C TYR A 114 8.04 -10.15 -9.73
N GLN A 115 8.39 -9.74 -8.53
CA GLN A 115 9.76 -9.43 -8.14
C GLN A 115 10.55 -10.71 -7.89
N LYS A 116 9.88 -11.70 -7.28
CA LYS A 116 10.45 -13.01 -6.96
C LYS A 116 9.38 -14.08 -7.03
N THR A 117 9.73 -15.25 -7.55
CA THR A 117 8.91 -16.45 -7.52
C THR A 117 9.60 -17.51 -6.69
N CYS A 118 8.88 -18.15 -5.78
CA CYS A 118 9.39 -19.24 -4.97
C CYS A 118 8.75 -20.59 -5.38
N GLY A 119 7.67 -20.56 -6.16
CA GLY A 119 6.89 -21.76 -6.37
C GLY A 119 6.42 -22.34 -5.04
N ARG A 120 6.58 -23.63 -4.84
CA ARG A 120 6.28 -24.28 -3.56
C ARG A 120 7.42 -24.24 -2.54
N ASN A 121 8.56 -23.59 -2.89
CA ASN A 121 9.69 -23.49 -1.99
C ASN A 121 9.54 -22.31 -1.01
N LYS A 122 10.34 -22.34 0.07
CA LYS A 122 10.44 -21.26 1.05
C LYS A 122 11.12 -20.01 0.47
N GLY A 123 10.96 -18.89 1.15
CA GLY A 123 11.64 -17.63 0.86
C GLY A 123 10.77 -16.52 0.28
N CYS A 124 9.45 -16.72 0.23
CA CYS A 124 8.48 -15.69 -0.19
C CYS A 124 7.53 -15.25 0.92
N PHE A 125 7.54 -15.89 2.06
CA PHE A 125 6.77 -15.49 3.23
C PHE A 125 7.67 -15.35 4.47
N PRO A 126 7.28 -14.55 5.47
CA PRO A 126 8.05 -14.46 6.72
C PRO A 126 7.97 -15.78 7.49
N ASN A 127 9.11 -16.16 8.11
CA ASN A 127 9.19 -17.36 8.93
C ASN A 127 8.60 -17.16 10.33
N VAL A 128 7.32 -16.78 10.38
CA VAL A 128 6.57 -16.50 11.60
C VAL A 128 5.21 -17.18 11.55
N THR A 129 4.61 -17.39 12.71
CA THR A 129 3.22 -17.85 12.80
C THR A 129 2.30 -16.63 12.65
N TYR A 130 1.44 -16.67 11.65
CA TYR A 130 0.38 -15.69 11.47
C TYR A 130 -0.67 -15.83 12.56
N LYS A 131 -1.27 -14.72 12.93
CA LYS A 131 -2.32 -14.67 13.95
C LYS A 131 -3.70 -14.59 13.31
N SER A 132 -4.70 -15.14 13.98
CA SER A 132 -6.10 -14.87 13.68
C SER A 132 -6.46 -13.43 14.05
N VAL A 133 -7.65 -12.98 13.69
CA VAL A 133 -8.15 -11.65 14.11
C VAL A 133 -8.25 -11.53 15.63
N THR A 134 -8.49 -12.63 16.32
CA THR A 134 -8.55 -12.70 17.81
C THR A 134 -7.18 -12.80 18.48
N GLY A 135 -6.08 -12.85 17.69
CA GLY A 135 -4.71 -12.90 18.20
C GLY A 135 -4.17 -14.31 18.48
N ASN A 136 -4.97 -15.35 18.26
CA ASN A 136 -4.53 -16.74 18.40
C ASN A 136 -3.60 -17.13 17.26
N ASP A 137 -2.74 -18.13 17.50
CA ASP A 137 -1.92 -18.74 16.46
C ASP A 137 -2.81 -19.36 15.38
N TYR A 138 -2.50 -19.08 14.12
CA TYR A 138 -3.29 -19.56 13.00
C TYR A 138 -2.48 -20.49 12.10
N SER A 139 -1.50 -20.00 11.36
CA SER A 139 -0.71 -20.80 10.43
C SER A 139 0.68 -20.22 10.22
N LYS A 140 1.63 -21.09 9.89
CA LYS A 140 2.98 -20.71 9.50
C LYS A 140 3.16 -20.97 8.01
N TRP A 141 2.78 -19.99 7.21
CA TRP A 141 2.69 -20.12 5.76
C TRP A 141 4.02 -20.41 5.05
N GLU A 142 5.14 -20.02 5.64
CA GLU A 142 6.46 -20.29 5.09
C GLU A 142 6.81 -21.77 5.12
N ASP A 143 6.30 -22.51 6.09
CA ASP A 143 6.58 -23.95 6.24
C ASP A 143 5.63 -24.84 5.42
N ASP A 144 4.51 -24.28 4.95
CA ASP A 144 3.53 -25.01 4.15
C ASP A 144 3.96 -25.03 2.68
N THR A 145 4.58 -26.12 2.27
CA THR A 145 5.12 -26.32 0.92
C THR A 145 4.25 -27.22 0.04
N THR A 146 3.08 -27.63 0.52
CA THR A 146 2.16 -28.50 -0.22
C THR A 146 1.14 -27.68 -0.98
N ASP A 147 1.02 -27.93 -2.29
CA ASP A 147 -0.03 -27.37 -3.17
C ASP A 147 -0.29 -25.85 -3.03
N ARG A 148 0.75 -25.09 -2.66
CA ARG A 148 0.72 -23.64 -2.49
C ARG A 148 1.93 -22.97 -3.11
N SER A 149 1.73 -22.39 -4.28
CA SER A 149 2.77 -21.61 -4.95
C SER A 149 2.78 -20.16 -4.49
N ARG A 150 3.97 -19.57 -4.42
CA ARG A 150 4.24 -18.28 -3.78
C ARG A 150 5.06 -17.38 -4.65
N ALA A 151 4.74 -16.10 -4.61
CA ALA A 151 5.51 -15.06 -5.27
C ALA A 151 5.49 -13.75 -4.44
N ILE A 152 6.39 -12.86 -4.78
CA ILE A 152 6.44 -11.49 -4.26
C ILE A 152 6.18 -10.55 -5.43
N LEU A 153 5.20 -9.66 -5.31
CA LEU A 153 4.93 -8.64 -6.30
C LEU A 153 5.95 -7.51 -6.22
N THR A 154 6.08 -6.73 -7.29
CA THR A 154 7.04 -5.60 -7.34
C THR A 154 6.78 -4.50 -6.30
N ASP A 155 5.58 -4.42 -5.75
CA ASP A 155 5.24 -3.49 -4.66
C ASP A 155 5.48 -4.07 -3.25
N GLY A 156 6.04 -5.30 -3.17
CA GLY A 156 6.35 -6.00 -1.94
C GLY A 156 5.19 -6.80 -1.35
N THR A 157 4.02 -6.82 -1.99
CA THR A 157 2.91 -7.69 -1.60
C THR A 157 3.30 -9.15 -1.80
N LEU A 158 3.07 -9.99 -0.79
CA LEU A 158 3.26 -11.43 -0.92
C LEU A 158 1.95 -12.04 -1.40
N ILE A 159 2.05 -12.95 -2.37
CA ILE A 159 0.90 -13.63 -2.94
C ILE A 159 1.13 -15.15 -2.93
N MET A 160 0.09 -15.90 -2.60
CA MET A 160 0.12 -17.35 -2.57
C MET A 160 -1.15 -17.89 -3.22
N PHE A 161 -0.99 -18.87 -4.10
CA PHE A 161 -2.09 -19.55 -4.78
C PHE A 161 -2.28 -20.92 -4.15
N ASN A 162 -3.49 -21.23 -3.75
CA ASN A 162 -3.91 -22.52 -3.25
C ASN A 162 -5.00 -23.09 -4.15
N PHE A 163 -4.64 -24.08 -4.96
CA PHE A 163 -5.54 -24.66 -5.93
C PHE A 163 -6.33 -25.84 -5.38
N ASN A 164 -5.79 -26.54 -4.39
CA ASN A 164 -6.42 -27.76 -3.87
C ASN A 164 -7.64 -27.51 -3.00
N ALA A 165 -7.78 -26.34 -2.39
CA ALA A 165 -8.88 -26.08 -1.47
C ALA A 165 -10.27 -26.16 -2.11
N LEU A 166 -10.36 -26.08 -3.46
CA LEU A 166 -11.64 -25.99 -4.16
C LEU A 166 -11.86 -27.06 -5.24
N LYS A 167 -10.86 -27.88 -5.49
CA LYS A 167 -10.93 -28.93 -6.52
C LYS A 167 -12.00 -30.01 -6.24
N ASN A 168 -12.43 -30.12 -5.01
CA ASN A 168 -13.42 -31.12 -4.56
C ASN A 168 -14.82 -30.57 -4.33
N ASN A 169 -15.01 -29.26 -4.42
CA ASN A 169 -16.33 -28.66 -4.28
C ASN A 169 -16.89 -28.37 -5.67
N SER A 170 -17.94 -29.08 -6.00
CA SER A 170 -18.72 -28.96 -7.25
C SER A 170 -19.29 -27.56 -7.52
N ASP A 171 -18.96 -26.58 -6.72
CA ASP A 171 -19.70 -25.33 -6.63
C ASP A 171 -18.81 -24.13 -6.96
N ASN A 172 -18.60 -23.89 -8.25
CA ASN A 172 -18.28 -22.58 -8.81
C ASN A 172 -17.05 -21.82 -8.29
N PHE A 173 -16.08 -22.47 -7.60
CA PHE A 173 -14.80 -21.84 -7.23
C PHE A 173 -13.62 -22.75 -7.57
N TYR A 174 -12.58 -22.16 -8.18
CA TYR A 174 -11.42 -22.93 -8.66
C TYR A 174 -10.28 -22.96 -7.67
N ALA A 175 -10.06 -21.84 -6.94
CA ALA A 175 -8.88 -21.69 -6.09
C ALA A 175 -9.06 -20.58 -5.05
N GLN A 176 -8.09 -20.50 -4.15
CA GLN A 176 -7.92 -19.38 -3.23
C GLN A 176 -6.62 -18.65 -3.53
N ILE A 177 -6.64 -17.34 -3.36
CA ILE A 177 -5.47 -16.48 -3.39
C ILE A 177 -5.34 -15.85 -2.01
N TYR A 178 -4.18 -16.00 -1.41
CA TYR A 178 -3.83 -15.35 -0.16
C TYR A 178 -2.87 -14.21 -0.43
N VAL A 179 -3.08 -13.07 0.19
CA VAL A 179 -2.24 -11.89 0.01
C VAL A 179 -1.84 -11.30 1.36
N ASP A 180 -0.54 -11.07 1.51
CA ASP A 180 0.00 -10.25 2.58
C ASP A 180 0.41 -8.91 1.98
N ILE A 181 -0.36 -7.86 2.28
CA ILE A 181 -0.26 -6.56 1.59
C ILE A 181 0.87 -5.68 2.11
N ASN A 182 1.49 -6.03 3.22
CA ASN A 182 2.63 -5.29 3.77
C ASN A 182 3.96 -6.06 3.71
N GLY A 183 3.94 -7.26 3.14
CA GLY A 183 5.11 -8.08 2.89
C GLY A 183 5.67 -8.70 4.17
N PHE A 184 6.99 -8.63 4.35
CA PHE A 184 7.66 -9.20 5.52
C PHE A 184 7.45 -8.41 6.82
N LYS A 185 6.67 -7.34 6.80
CA LYS A 185 6.39 -6.51 7.98
C LYS A 185 5.17 -7.05 8.72
N GLY A 186 5.22 -7.03 10.06
CA GLY A 186 4.06 -7.37 10.86
C GLY A 186 2.92 -6.35 10.76
N PRO A 187 1.75 -6.71 11.28
CA PRO A 187 1.54 -7.70 12.36
C PRO A 187 1.42 -9.17 11.93
N ASN A 188 1.35 -9.50 10.63
CA ASN A 188 1.13 -10.85 10.10
C ASN A 188 -0.16 -11.47 10.68
N GLN A 189 -1.26 -10.77 10.49
CA GLN A 189 -2.55 -11.06 11.10
C GLN A 189 -3.66 -11.07 10.05
N LEU A 190 -4.48 -12.11 10.08
CA LEU A 190 -5.65 -12.21 9.24
C LEU A 190 -6.60 -11.01 9.50
N GLY A 191 -7.15 -10.47 8.41
CA GLY A 191 -8.05 -9.32 8.48
C GLY A 191 -7.38 -7.97 8.74
N ARG A 192 -6.03 -7.93 8.94
CA ARG A 192 -5.26 -6.68 9.09
C ARG A 192 -4.30 -6.45 7.93
N ASP A 193 -3.44 -7.40 7.66
CA ASP A 193 -2.45 -7.34 6.56
C ASP A 193 -2.50 -8.59 5.67
N PHE A 194 -3.13 -9.66 6.14
CA PHE A 194 -3.29 -10.91 5.42
C PHE A 194 -4.76 -11.15 5.09
N PHE A 195 -5.07 -11.35 3.78
CA PHE A 195 -6.42 -11.43 3.25
C PHE A 195 -6.58 -12.58 2.26
N TYR A 196 -7.83 -13.02 2.09
CA TYR A 196 -8.22 -14.09 1.19
C TYR A 196 -9.06 -13.57 0.03
N PHE A 197 -8.75 -14.05 -1.17
CA PHE A 197 -9.60 -13.94 -2.34
C PHE A 197 -9.92 -15.33 -2.87
N TYR A 198 -11.05 -15.46 -3.51
CA TYR A 198 -11.52 -16.70 -4.14
C TYR A 198 -11.59 -16.50 -5.65
N ILE A 199 -11.15 -17.49 -6.41
CA ILE A 199 -11.26 -17.50 -7.88
C ILE A 199 -12.56 -18.22 -8.22
N SER A 200 -13.58 -17.48 -8.69
CA SER A 200 -14.78 -18.06 -9.28
C SER A 200 -14.61 -18.19 -10.81
N PRO A 201 -15.50 -18.90 -11.51
CA PRO A 201 -15.46 -18.97 -12.97
C PRO A 201 -15.38 -17.62 -13.68
N GLU A 202 -16.08 -16.62 -13.16
CA GLU A 202 -16.24 -15.33 -13.84
C GLU A 202 -15.33 -14.22 -13.27
N LYS A 203 -14.97 -14.30 -12.00
CA LYS A 203 -14.30 -13.18 -11.29
C LYS A 203 -13.56 -13.61 -10.04
N ILE A 204 -12.72 -12.71 -9.55
CA ILE A 204 -12.15 -12.79 -8.22
C ILE A 204 -13.19 -12.27 -7.20
N VAL A 205 -13.39 -13.04 -6.13
CA VAL A 205 -14.34 -12.73 -5.05
C VAL A 205 -13.58 -12.54 -3.75
N PRO A 206 -13.69 -11.39 -3.07
CA PRO A 206 -13.02 -11.19 -1.79
C PRO A 206 -13.66 -12.03 -0.69
N GLY A 207 -12.85 -12.57 0.22
CA GLY A 207 -13.33 -13.34 1.38
C GLY A 207 -14.31 -12.54 2.21
N GLY A 208 -15.42 -13.16 2.60
CA GLY A 208 -16.54 -12.51 3.29
C GLY A 208 -17.54 -11.79 2.38
N ALA A 209 -17.40 -11.91 1.05
CA ALA A 209 -18.43 -11.44 0.15
C ALA A 209 -19.71 -12.26 0.32
N LYS A 210 -20.89 -11.59 0.27
CA LYS A 210 -22.18 -12.23 0.53
C LYS A 210 -22.47 -13.48 -0.33
N VAL A 211 -21.94 -13.52 -1.53
CA VAL A 211 -22.05 -14.71 -2.41
C VAL A 211 -21.33 -15.92 -1.82
N LEU A 212 -20.27 -15.73 -1.03
CA LEU A 212 -19.53 -16.82 -0.39
C LEU A 212 -20.30 -17.41 0.79
N GLU A 213 -21.13 -16.63 1.48
CA GLU A 213 -21.90 -17.11 2.63
C GLU A 213 -22.88 -18.23 2.28
N THR A 214 -23.35 -18.26 1.04
CA THR A 214 -24.26 -19.30 0.55
C THR A 214 -23.56 -20.62 0.26
N ILE A 215 -22.26 -20.59 0.01
CA ILE A 215 -21.44 -21.75 -0.39
C ILE A 215 -20.58 -22.22 0.78
N PHE A 216 -20.03 -21.26 1.51
CA PHE A 216 -19.16 -21.51 2.66
C PHE A 216 -19.79 -20.87 3.90
N PRO A 217 -20.47 -21.63 4.77
CA PRO A 217 -21.14 -21.07 5.95
C PRO A 217 -20.24 -20.30 6.90
N ASP A 218 -18.94 -20.57 6.86
CA ASP A 218 -17.90 -19.91 7.65
C ASP A 218 -17.42 -18.57 7.06
N GLN A 219 -17.95 -18.14 5.92
CA GLN A 219 -17.61 -16.85 5.30
C GLN A 219 -18.48 -15.68 5.80
N LYS A 220 -19.23 -15.85 6.85
CA LYS A 220 -20.01 -14.78 7.46
C LYS A 220 -19.09 -13.77 8.16
N PHE A 221 -19.37 -12.50 7.91
CA PHE A 221 -18.55 -11.41 8.46
C PHE A 221 -18.51 -11.42 9.99
N ASP A 222 -19.69 -11.41 10.63
CA ASP A 222 -19.77 -11.31 12.09
C ASP A 222 -19.10 -12.46 12.82
N GLU A 223 -19.17 -13.65 12.25
CA GLU A 223 -18.59 -14.84 12.85
C GLU A 223 -17.10 -14.91 12.57
N ASN A 224 -16.70 -14.73 11.33
CA ASN A 224 -15.35 -15.06 10.93
C ASN A 224 -14.40 -13.87 10.84
N CYS A 225 -14.86 -12.67 10.43
CA CYS A 225 -13.99 -11.50 10.41
C CYS A 225 -13.79 -10.89 11.80
N ILE A 226 -14.82 -10.90 12.66
CA ILE A 226 -14.73 -10.24 13.97
C ILE A 226 -14.37 -11.20 15.09
N GLN A 227 -14.94 -12.41 15.11
CA GLN A 227 -14.93 -13.27 16.29
C GLN A 227 -13.97 -14.46 16.20
N GLN A 228 -13.51 -14.85 15.01
CA GLN A 228 -12.73 -16.07 14.84
C GLN A 228 -11.39 -15.87 14.13
N ASN A 229 -11.30 -16.26 12.85
CA ASN A 229 -10.03 -16.39 12.15
C ASN A 229 -9.64 -15.14 11.35
N GLY A 230 -10.59 -14.43 10.77
CA GLY A 230 -10.34 -13.21 10.01
C GLY A 230 -10.29 -13.38 8.48
N TYR A 231 -10.54 -14.56 7.94
CA TYR A 231 -10.48 -14.77 6.49
C TYR A 231 -11.69 -14.21 5.72
N ALA A 232 -12.77 -13.88 6.41
CA ALA A 232 -13.95 -13.21 5.83
C ALA A 232 -13.86 -11.66 5.87
N CYS A 233 -12.69 -11.08 6.10
CA CYS A 233 -12.56 -9.62 6.27
C CYS A 233 -12.36 -8.84 4.97
N ALA A 234 -11.88 -9.47 3.89
CA ALA A 234 -11.47 -8.76 2.68
C ALA A 234 -12.61 -7.94 2.05
N ALA A 235 -13.80 -8.50 1.95
CA ALA A 235 -14.97 -7.84 1.35
C ALA A 235 -15.45 -6.60 2.12
N TRP A 236 -15.18 -6.55 3.41
CA TRP A 236 -15.53 -5.40 4.26
C TRP A 236 -14.56 -4.23 4.11
N VAL A 237 -13.32 -4.54 3.82
CA VAL A 237 -12.26 -3.54 3.65
C VAL A 237 -12.28 -2.94 2.24
N ILE A 238 -12.72 -3.70 1.23
CA ILE A 238 -12.81 -3.27 -0.17
C ILE A 238 -14.10 -2.51 -0.43
#